data_377697d3097d20052605364c92c50036
#
_entry.id   377697d3097d20052605364c92c50036
#
_cell.length_a   1.000
_cell.length_b   1.000
_cell.length_c   1.000
_cell.angle_alpha   90.00
_cell.angle_beta   90.00
_cell.angle_gamma   90.00
#
_symmetry.space_group_name_H-M   'P 1'
#
loop_
_entity.id
_entity.type
_entity.pdbx_description
1 polymer ?
#
loop_
_entity_poly.entity_id
_entity_poly.type
_entity_poly.pdbx_seq_one_letter_code
_entity_poly.pdbx_strand_id
1 'polypeptide(L)'
;MKSKIAIVLSFGALVCAMRLFAAAPFSRSAAEFVKSIDLGINIGNTLDCPSGNETEWGNRPVTRSLLRLYKSKGINAVRLPVTWRRQFSVDDPKHEIRPVFLDRVQEVVDMCIAEGFVTILDIHHDGGSEGWPEEWLTIDGVNEDRANQVLADLWRQIATRFRNYGEKLIFEGFNEIRKAKSHPGPDGGEEGKDDWGGKPLYCRTVNRYAKTFYDTVRATGGNNAKRYLVIPTYAATGVESSCLAWEHPNPSDNHVMVDLHIYEPGWFCLWGDSSEYKREEFQKRLAEVFEQHKRIFIDKGVPIVCGEVNAERRYHGGDKSKPNDADREKWAKHFGYVARRFGCPCFIWEPGGYEGMGLIDRATVEWSHPEIIDAFNVGRKAADKKR
;
A
#
# COMPACT_ATOMS: atom_id res chain seq x y z
N MET A 1 40.74 54.18 16.26
CA MET A 1 40.42 53.41 15.05
C MET A 1 40.04 51.99 15.49
N LYS A 2 38.76 51.74 15.64
CA LYS A 2 38.25 50.39 16.00
C LYS A 2 37.49 49.82 14.79
N SER A 3 38.00 48.75 14.26
CA SER A 3 37.48 48.02 13.11
C SER A 3 36.12 47.40 13.41
N LYS A 4 35.12 47.75 12.59
CA LYS A 4 33.85 47.04 12.49
C LYS A 4 34.07 46.00 11.41
N ILE A 5 34.08 44.70 11.76
CA ILE A 5 33.94 43.60 10.82
C ILE A 5 32.58 42.99 11.03
N ALA A 6 31.82 42.94 9.94
CA ALA A 6 30.42 42.65 9.87
C ALA A 6 30.13 41.15 9.98
N ILE A 7 29.02 40.87 10.66
CA ILE A 7 28.31 39.62 10.62
C ILE A 7 27.42 39.64 9.35
N VAL A 8 27.84 38.97 8.31
CA VAL A 8 27.00 38.64 7.15
C VAL A 8 27.42 37.27 6.66
N LEU A 9 26.92 36.22 7.27
CA LEU A 9 26.95 34.84 6.72
C LEU A 9 26.07 33.92 7.59
N SER A 10 24.75 33.93 7.38
CA SER A 10 23.91 32.78 7.81
C SER A 10 22.49 32.75 7.20
N PHE A 11 22.14 33.64 6.26
CA PHE A 11 20.81 33.61 5.63
C PHE A 11 20.75 32.83 4.30
N GLY A 12 21.89 32.46 3.72
CA GLY A 12 21.94 31.77 2.43
C GLY A 12 21.68 30.25 2.46
N ALA A 13 21.99 29.61 3.59
CA ALA A 13 21.89 28.15 3.68
C ALA A 13 20.47 27.65 3.96
N LEU A 14 19.63 28.45 4.63
CA LEU A 14 18.26 28.07 4.96
C LEU A 14 17.30 28.17 3.77
N VAL A 15 17.60 29.07 2.82
CA VAL A 15 16.78 29.25 1.60
C VAL A 15 17.06 28.15 0.56
N CYS A 16 18.23 27.52 0.59
CA CYS A 16 18.57 26.45 -0.35
C CYS A 16 17.94 25.10 0.05
N ALA A 17 17.74 24.82 1.34
CA ALA A 17 17.08 23.61 1.81
C ALA A 17 15.57 23.59 1.54
N MET A 18 14.91 24.77 1.54
CA MET A 18 13.49 24.89 1.20
C MET A 18 13.17 24.77 -0.31
N ARG A 19 14.14 24.88 -1.21
CA ARG A 19 13.92 24.72 -2.66
C ARG A 19 13.93 23.26 -3.15
N LEU A 20 14.34 22.31 -2.31
CA LEU A 20 14.37 20.89 -2.70
C LEU A 20 13.00 20.21 -2.67
N PHE A 21 11.97 20.86 -2.15
CA PHE A 21 10.60 20.35 -2.08
C PHE A 21 9.57 21.22 -2.80
N ALA A 22 9.98 22.03 -3.74
CA ALA A 22 9.00 22.64 -4.64
C ALA A 22 8.39 21.53 -5.50
N ALA A 23 7.24 21.07 -5.05
CA ALA A 23 6.48 20.01 -5.68
C ALA A 23 6.19 20.40 -7.13
N ALA A 24 6.43 19.47 -8.06
CA ALA A 24 5.79 19.54 -9.36
C ALA A 24 4.26 19.65 -9.13
N PRO A 25 3.57 20.58 -9.79
CA PRO A 25 2.13 20.69 -9.60
C PRO A 25 1.46 19.37 -9.98
N PHE A 26 0.44 18.92 -9.23
CA PHE A 26 -0.41 17.77 -9.54
C PHE A 26 -1.20 18.07 -10.83
N SER A 27 -0.49 18.10 -11.98
CA SER A 27 -1.05 18.48 -13.28
C SER A 27 -1.55 17.30 -14.09
N ARG A 28 -1.10 16.10 -13.74
CA ARG A 28 -1.49 14.85 -14.39
C ARG A 28 -2.68 14.23 -13.67
N SER A 29 -3.59 13.61 -14.42
CA SER A 29 -4.59 12.72 -13.83
C SER A 29 -3.91 11.50 -13.16
N ALA A 30 -4.61 10.82 -12.26
CA ALA A 30 -4.13 9.57 -11.68
C ALA A 30 -3.82 8.51 -12.76
N ALA A 31 -4.64 8.44 -13.81
CA ALA A 31 -4.44 7.53 -14.95
C ALA A 31 -3.17 7.83 -15.75
N GLU A 32 -2.71 9.06 -15.78
CA GLU A 32 -1.42 9.44 -16.38
C GLU A 32 -0.28 9.21 -15.41
N PHE A 33 -0.50 9.49 -14.12
CA PHE A 33 0.51 9.36 -13.08
C PHE A 33 0.95 7.90 -12.87
N VAL A 34 0.02 6.95 -12.79
CA VAL A 34 0.34 5.53 -12.57
C VAL A 34 1.27 4.95 -13.64
N LYS A 35 1.30 5.53 -14.84
CA LYS A 35 2.23 5.10 -15.92
C LYS A 35 3.69 5.37 -15.59
N SER A 36 3.97 6.26 -14.64
CA SER A 36 5.33 6.56 -14.16
C SER A 36 5.84 5.57 -13.10
N ILE A 37 4.95 4.72 -12.59
CA ILE A 37 5.30 3.67 -11.65
C ILE A 37 5.65 2.40 -12.44
N ASP A 38 6.89 2.00 -12.33
CA ASP A 38 7.41 0.82 -13.02
C ASP A 38 7.17 -0.46 -12.23
N LEU A 39 7.68 -0.48 -11.01
CA LEU A 39 7.54 -1.58 -10.05
C LEU A 39 7.65 -0.99 -8.65
N GLY A 40 6.74 -1.40 -7.79
CA GLY A 40 6.71 -1.05 -6.38
C GLY A 40 7.06 -2.24 -5.49
N ILE A 41 7.35 -1.92 -4.23
CA ILE A 41 7.57 -2.90 -3.16
C ILE A 41 6.97 -2.37 -1.87
N ASN A 42 6.38 -3.25 -1.07
CA ASN A 42 5.97 -2.93 0.29
C ASN A 42 7.17 -2.96 1.24
N ILE A 43 7.25 -2.03 2.18
CA ILE A 43 8.20 -2.09 3.30
C ILE A 43 7.48 -2.77 4.48
N GLY A 44 7.10 -4.03 4.28
CA GLY A 44 6.28 -4.78 5.23
C GLY A 44 7.03 -5.23 6.49
N ASN A 45 6.27 -5.56 7.52
CA ASN A 45 6.75 -6.02 8.82
C ASN A 45 7.74 -5.05 9.49
N THR A 46 7.42 -3.76 9.41
CA THR A 46 8.19 -2.67 10.04
C THR A 46 7.24 -1.70 10.76
N LEU A 47 6.89 -0.55 10.16
CA LEU A 47 5.95 0.41 10.76
C LEU A 47 4.50 -0.11 10.81
N ASP A 48 4.20 -1.18 10.10
CA ASP A 48 2.94 -1.91 10.18
C ASP A 48 2.85 -2.85 11.39
N CYS A 49 3.93 -3.08 12.13
CA CYS A 49 3.89 -3.86 13.36
C CYS A 49 2.89 -3.27 14.36
N PRO A 50 2.03 -4.09 14.98
CA PRO A 50 0.90 -3.61 15.80
C PRO A 50 1.27 -2.76 17.00
N SER A 51 2.45 -2.97 17.58
CA SER A 51 2.94 -2.15 18.70
C SER A 51 3.51 -0.79 18.26
N GLY A 52 3.74 -0.60 16.95
CA GLY A 52 4.50 0.54 16.40
C GLY A 52 6.01 0.42 16.60
N ASN A 53 6.50 -0.73 17.03
CA ASN A 53 7.93 -1.03 17.08
C ASN A 53 8.34 -1.74 15.78
N GLU A 54 9.11 -1.07 14.94
CA GLU A 54 9.59 -1.58 13.65
C GLU A 54 10.34 -2.93 13.74
N THR A 55 10.74 -3.35 14.93
CA THR A 55 11.52 -4.58 15.13
C THR A 55 10.70 -5.73 15.73
N GLU A 56 9.41 -5.53 16.00
CA GLU A 56 8.55 -6.50 16.67
C GLU A 56 8.51 -7.84 15.94
N TRP A 57 8.47 -7.83 14.61
CA TRP A 57 8.43 -9.03 13.77
C TRP A 57 9.80 -9.43 13.21
N GLY A 58 10.88 -8.98 13.88
CA GLY A 58 12.26 -9.43 13.62
C GLY A 58 13.02 -8.62 12.58
N ASN A 59 12.40 -7.68 11.91
CA ASN A 59 13.10 -6.80 10.98
C ASN A 59 13.91 -5.72 11.71
N ARG A 60 14.87 -5.13 11.02
CA ARG A 60 15.55 -3.90 11.45
C ARG A 60 14.76 -2.68 11.04
N PRO A 61 14.91 -1.53 11.72
CA PRO A 61 14.31 -0.28 11.30
C PRO A 61 14.67 0.06 9.85
N VAL A 62 13.74 0.71 9.15
CA VAL A 62 13.94 1.15 7.77
C VAL A 62 15.15 2.09 7.66
N THR A 63 16.02 1.82 6.70
CA THR A 63 17.23 2.60 6.44
C THR A 63 17.36 2.99 4.98
N ARG A 64 18.19 4.01 4.70
CA ARG A 64 18.54 4.37 3.30
C ARG A 64 19.23 3.23 2.54
N SER A 65 19.98 2.37 3.22
CA SER A 65 20.64 1.22 2.60
C SER A 65 19.61 0.24 2.03
N LEU A 66 18.52 -0.02 2.75
CA LEU A 66 17.42 -0.85 2.27
C LEU A 66 16.76 -0.22 1.03
N LEU A 67 16.49 1.07 1.06
CA LEU A 67 15.90 1.78 -0.08
C LEU A 67 16.80 1.75 -1.32
N ARG A 68 18.11 1.89 -1.15
CA ARG A 68 19.08 1.77 -2.25
C ARG A 68 19.16 0.35 -2.78
N LEU A 69 19.00 -0.66 -1.93
CA LEU A 69 18.88 -2.05 -2.37
C LEU A 69 17.67 -2.23 -3.29
N TYR A 70 16.49 -1.71 -2.92
CA TYR A 70 15.31 -1.72 -3.79
C TYR A 70 15.59 -1.06 -5.15
N LYS A 71 16.19 0.13 -5.11
CA LYS A 71 16.51 0.89 -6.31
C LYS A 71 17.48 0.17 -7.25
N SER A 72 18.43 -0.63 -6.71
CA SER A 72 19.38 -1.42 -7.49
C SER A 72 18.70 -2.44 -8.42
N LYS A 73 17.47 -2.82 -8.11
CA LYS A 73 16.64 -3.74 -8.91
C LYS A 73 15.58 -3.01 -9.76
N GLY A 74 15.71 -1.68 -9.92
CA GLY A 74 14.80 -0.91 -10.78
C GLY A 74 13.39 -0.68 -10.17
N ILE A 75 13.24 -0.88 -8.87
CA ILE A 75 12.04 -0.49 -8.13
C ILE A 75 12.05 1.04 -8.01
N ASN A 76 10.95 1.70 -8.37
CA ASN A 76 10.82 3.15 -8.33
C ASN A 76 9.65 3.66 -7.48
N ALA A 77 8.94 2.75 -6.82
CA ALA A 77 7.87 3.07 -5.88
C ALA A 77 7.94 2.19 -4.63
N VAL A 78 7.49 2.73 -3.51
CA VAL A 78 7.33 1.99 -2.25
C VAL A 78 5.92 2.21 -1.71
N ARG A 79 5.33 1.17 -1.14
CA ARG A 79 4.19 1.28 -0.25
C ARG A 79 4.73 1.14 1.16
N LEU A 80 4.42 2.08 2.01
CA LEU A 80 4.83 2.14 3.41
C LEU A 80 3.62 1.82 4.30
N PRO A 81 3.42 0.55 4.64
CA PRO A 81 2.38 0.15 5.59
C PRO A 81 2.66 0.72 6.98
N VAL A 82 1.65 1.36 7.58
CA VAL A 82 1.77 1.94 8.92
C VAL A 82 0.54 1.61 9.76
N THR A 83 0.77 1.01 10.92
CA THR A 83 -0.27 0.72 11.92
C THR A 83 -0.28 1.80 12.99
N TRP A 84 -1.42 2.45 13.17
CA TRP A 84 -1.55 3.62 14.05
C TRP A 84 -2.15 3.29 15.41
N ARG A 85 -2.86 2.17 15.56
CA ARG A 85 -3.34 1.73 16.87
C ARG A 85 -2.17 1.69 17.86
N ARG A 86 -2.42 1.94 19.15
CA ARG A 86 -1.39 2.14 20.18
C ARG A 86 -0.52 3.39 20.00
N GLN A 87 -0.68 4.14 18.92
CA GLN A 87 0.01 5.41 18.72
C GLN A 87 -0.88 6.61 19.09
N PHE A 88 -2.10 6.36 19.46
CA PHE A 88 -3.07 7.31 20.03
C PHE A 88 -3.99 6.54 21.00
N SER A 89 -4.85 7.24 21.73
CA SER A 89 -5.90 6.63 22.55
C SER A 89 -7.25 6.80 21.85
N VAL A 90 -7.98 5.70 21.67
CA VAL A 90 -9.35 5.72 21.12
C VAL A 90 -10.33 6.40 22.07
N ASP A 91 -10.01 6.47 23.38
CA ASP A 91 -10.82 7.13 24.42
C ASP A 91 -10.48 8.61 24.58
N ASP A 92 -9.39 9.09 24.00
CA ASP A 92 -9.08 10.52 23.92
C ASP A 92 -9.92 11.16 22.80
N PRO A 93 -10.75 12.16 23.10
CA PRO A 93 -11.60 12.80 22.10
C PRO A 93 -10.83 13.54 21.01
N LYS A 94 -9.53 13.74 21.16
CA LYS A 94 -8.66 14.35 20.15
C LYS A 94 -7.99 13.29 19.26
N HIS A 95 -7.94 12.04 19.70
CA HIS A 95 -7.21 10.96 19.04
C HIS A 95 -5.79 11.37 18.61
N GLU A 96 -5.07 12.08 19.54
CA GLU A 96 -3.79 12.71 19.22
C GLU A 96 -2.72 11.64 18.98
N ILE A 97 -2.14 11.63 17.77
CA ILE A 97 -1.06 10.72 17.41
C ILE A 97 0.19 11.10 18.19
N ARG A 98 0.86 10.14 18.81
CA ARG A 98 2.11 10.36 19.54
C ARG A 98 3.13 11.02 18.61
N PRO A 99 3.65 12.22 18.96
CA PRO A 99 4.52 12.99 18.08
C PRO A 99 5.77 12.23 17.65
N VAL A 100 6.39 11.47 18.56
CA VAL A 100 7.60 10.69 18.26
C VAL A 100 7.36 9.63 17.17
N PHE A 101 6.17 9.04 17.12
CA PHE A 101 5.83 8.06 16.09
C PHE A 101 5.58 8.75 14.74
N LEU A 102 4.83 9.84 14.74
CA LEU A 102 4.58 10.62 13.53
C LEU A 102 5.88 11.21 12.95
N ASP A 103 6.82 11.62 13.82
CA ASP A 103 8.16 12.06 13.40
C ASP A 103 8.94 10.92 12.73
N ARG A 104 8.86 9.69 13.27
CA ARG A 104 9.50 8.53 12.63
C ARG A 104 8.88 8.16 11.29
N VAL A 105 7.56 8.18 11.18
CA VAL A 105 6.86 7.97 9.89
C VAL A 105 7.32 9.01 8.87
N GLN A 106 7.41 10.28 9.27
CA GLN A 106 7.91 11.35 8.39
C GLN A 106 9.36 11.11 7.98
N GLU A 107 10.23 10.70 8.89
CA GLU A 107 11.64 10.40 8.57
C GLU A 107 11.74 9.32 7.48
N VAL A 108 10.93 8.25 7.56
CA VAL A 108 10.93 7.19 6.56
C VAL A 108 10.39 7.69 5.22
N VAL A 109 9.29 8.46 5.23
CA VAL A 109 8.76 9.10 4.02
C VAL A 109 9.80 10.01 3.37
N ASP A 110 10.51 10.82 4.16
CA ASP A 110 11.57 11.71 3.67
C ASP A 110 12.73 10.94 3.05
N MET A 111 13.13 9.81 3.66
CA MET A 111 14.13 8.92 3.07
C MET A 111 13.68 8.35 1.73
N CYS A 112 12.45 7.88 1.62
CA CYS A 112 11.89 7.34 0.37
C CYS A 112 11.87 8.39 -0.73
N ILE A 113 11.36 9.58 -0.45
CA ILE A 113 11.29 10.69 -1.42
C ILE A 113 12.69 11.18 -1.82
N ALA A 114 13.63 11.28 -0.88
CA ALA A 114 15.01 11.69 -1.14
C ALA A 114 15.75 10.67 -2.01
N GLU A 115 15.49 9.37 -1.88
CA GLU A 115 16.01 8.34 -2.77
C GLU A 115 15.25 8.28 -4.12
N GLY A 116 14.20 9.10 -4.29
CA GLY A 116 13.50 9.30 -5.56
C GLY A 116 12.25 8.45 -5.77
N PHE A 117 11.81 7.69 -4.77
CA PHE A 117 10.62 6.85 -4.87
C PHE A 117 9.31 7.65 -4.93
N VAL A 118 8.33 7.12 -5.65
CA VAL A 118 6.92 7.35 -5.36
C VAL A 118 6.60 6.57 -4.09
N THR A 119 5.91 7.20 -3.15
CA THR A 119 5.66 6.62 -1.82
C THR A 119 4.16 6.63 -1.54
N ILE A 120 3.56 5.48 -1.27
CA ILE A 120 2.20 5.34 -0.77
C ILE A 120 2.28 5.17 0.75
N LEU A 121 1.52 5.96 1.50
CA LEU A 121 1.39 5.88 2.95
C LEU A 121 -0.05 5.51 3.30
N ASP A 122 -0.25 4.51 4.16
CA ASP A 122 -1.56 3.99 4.52
C ASP A 122 -1.84 3.96 6.04
N ILE A 123 -3.06 3.54 6.37
CA ILE A 123 -3.48 3.02 7.67
C ILE A 123 -3.62 1.50 7.50
N HIS A 124 -2.72 0.71 8.14
CA HIS A 124 -2.56 -0.70 7.78
C HIS A 124 -3.33 -1.67 8.70
N HIS A 125 -2.73 -2.17 9.77
CA HIS A 125 -3.34 -3.15 10.68
C HIS A 125 -4.16 -2.50 11.81
N ASP A 126 -4.92 -1.48 11.50
CA ASP A 126 -5.83 -0.80 12.44
C ASP A 126 -7.23 -1.43 12.48
N GLY A 127 -7.48 -2.34 11.56
CA GLY A 127 -8.67 -3.13 11.39
C GLY A 127 -8.43 -4.28 10.44
N GLY A 128 -9.48 -4.90 9.96
CA GLY A 128 -9.39 -6.00 9.00
C GLY A 128 -9.67 -7.35 9.61
N SER A 129 -10.19 -7.39 10.84
CA SER A 129 -10.65 -8.63 11.47
C SER A 129 -9.54 -9.61 11.87
N GLU A 130 -8.32 -9.11 12.10
CA GLU A 130 -7.21 -9.93 12.58
C GLU A 130 -7.45 -10.45 14.02
N GLY A 131 -8.36 -9.79 14.76
CA GLY A 131 -8.64 -10.11 16.16
C GLY A 131 -7.54 -9.62 17.09
N TRP A 132 -6.75 -8.66 16.65
CA TRP A 132 -5.74 -8.07 17.50
C TRP A 132 -6.35 -7.08 18.49
N PRO A 133 -5.79 -6.97 19.69
CA PRO A 133 -6.25 -5.98 20.65
C PRO A 133 -6.19 -4.57 20.06
N GLU A 134 -7.21 -3.74 20.39
CA GLU A 134 -7.26 -2.32 20.03
C GLU A 134 -7.48 -2.03 18.53
N GLU A 135 -7.97 -3.01 17.75
CA GLU A 135 -8.55 -2.73 16.44
C GLU A 135 -9.72 -1.77 16.60
N TRP A 136 -9.68 -0.68 15.85
CA TRP A 136 -10.70 0.37 15.91
C TRP A 136 -11.44 0.59 14.59
N LEU A 137 -10.81 0.27 13.46
CA LEU A 137 -11.40 0.46 12.14
C LEU A 137 -12.14 -0.81 11.71
N THR A 138 -13.35 -0.98 12.23
CA THR A 138 -14.13 -2.21 12.16
C THR A 138 -15.39 -2.07 11.32
N ILE A 139 -15.93 -3.19 10.85
CA ILE A 139 -17.27 -3.34 10.27
C ILE A 139 -18.02 -4.32 11.17
N ASP A 140 -18.69 -3.79 12.18
CA ASP A 140 -19.36 -4.61 13.22
C ASP A 140 -20.83 -4.23 13.45
N GLY A 141 -21.32 -3.17 12.78
CA GLY A 141 -22.68 -2.68 12.95
C GLY A 141 -22.94 -1.88 14.22
N VAL A 142 -21.93 -1.70 15.08
CA VAL A 142 -22.07 -1.05 16.40
C VAL A 142 -21.15 0.17 16.53
N ASN A 143 -19.87 0.02 16.16
CA ASN A 143 -18.84 1.01 16.43
C ASN A 143 -18.46 1.84 15.18
N GLU A 144 -19.14 1.65 14.06
CA GLU A 144 -18.78 2.26 12.77
C GLU A 144 -18.78 3.79 12.79
N ASP A 145 -19.66 4.44 13.58
CA ASP A 145 -19.67 5.90 13.71
C ASP A 145 -18.42 6.39 14.45
N ARG A 146 -18.02 5.69 15.52
CA ARG A 146 -16.77 5.97 16.23
C ARG A 146 -15.56 5.72 15.35
N ALA A 147 -15.51 4.58 14.68
CA ALA A 147 -14.44 4.25 13.75
C ALA A 147 -14.27 5.33 12.66
N ASN A 148 -15.38 5.79 12.12
CA ASN A 148 -15.39 6.84 11.10
C ASN A 148 -14.87 8.20 11.62
N GLN A 149 -15.20 8.54 12.89
CA GLN A 149 -14.68 9.76 13.52
C GLN A 149 -13.17 9.64 13.79
N VAL A 150 -12.71 8.51 14.32
CA VAL A 150 -11.27 8.24 14.53
C VAL A 150 -10.51 8.33 13.21
N LEU A 151 -11.02 7.73 12.15
CA LEU A 151 -10.43 7.80 10.80
C LEU A 151 -10.25 9.24 10.32
N ALA A 152 -11.28 10.08 10.51
CA ALA A 152 -11.22 11.49 10.17
C ALA A 152 -10.13 12.24 10.98
N ASP A 153 -10.05 11.97 12.29
CA ASP A 153 -9.12 12.65 13.18
C ASP A 153 -7.66 12.26 12.90
N LEU A 154 -7.40 10.98 12.63
CA LEU A 154 -6.06 10.52 12.22
C LEU A 154 -5.67 11.10 10.87
N TRP A 155 -6.52 10.97 9.84
CA TRP A 155 -6.20 11.51 8.54
C TRP A 155 -6.03 13.03 8.52
N ARG A 156 -6.75 13.77 9.38
CA ARG A 156 -6.54 15.20 9.52
C ARG A 156 -5.13 15.51 10.02
N GLN A 157 -4.62 14.77 11.00
CA GLN A 157 -3.28 14.94 11.55
C GLN A 157 -2.22 14.54 10.53
N ILE A 158 -2.35 13.35 9.93
CA ILE A 158 -1.43 12.84 8.91
C ILE A 158 -1.39 13.79 7.71
N ALA A 159 -2.53 14.13 7.15
CA ALA A 159 -2.60 15.00 5.99
C ALA A 159 -2.07 16.43 6.27
N THR A 160 -2.29 16.96 7.48
CA THR A 160 -1.74 18.23 7.88
C THR A 160 -0.21 18.18 7.96
N ARG A 161 0.36 17.11 8.54
CA ARG A 161 1.80 16.91 8.64
C ARG A 161 2.47 16.90 7.26
N PHE A 162 1.86 16.23 6.29
CA PHE A 162 2.40 16.06 4.95
C PHE A 162 1.82 17.04 3.91
N ARG A 163 1.14 18.09 4.34
CA ARG A 163 0.40 19.02 3.47
C ARG A 163 1.22 19.61 2.31
N ASN A 164 2.50 19.87 2.55
CA ASN A 164 3.38 20.51 1.56
C ASN A 164 4.18 19.53 0.70
N TYR A 165 4.02 18.21 0.91
CA TYR A 165 4.70 17.20 0.10
C TYR A 165 4.11 17.15 -1.31
N GLY A 166 4.98 16.89 -2.30
CA GLY A 166 4.62 16.87 -3.71
C GLY A 166 3.95 15.59 -4.17
N GLU A 167 3.84 15.44 -5.50
CA GLU A 167 3.13 14.35 -6.16
C GLU A 167 3.71 12.95 -5.92
N LYS A 168 4.95 12.86 -5.41
CA LYS A 168 5.56 11.58 -5.05
C LYS A 168 5.01 10.96 -3.77
N LEU A 169 4.32 11.72 -2.92
CA LEU A 169 3.64 11.18 -1.76
C LEU A 169 2.14 11.03 -2.06
N ILE A 170 1.68 9.81 -2.00
CA ILE A 170 0.30 9.36 -2.20
C ILE A 170 -0.25 8.93 -0.85
N PHE A 171 -1.52 9.15 -0.59
CA PHE A 171 -2.19 8.59 0.58
C PHE A 171 -3.15 7.47 0.16
N GLU A 172 -3.09 6.39 0.90
CA GLU A 172 -4.04 5.29 0.80
C GLU A 172 -4.89 5.24 2.07
N GLY A 173 -6.20 5.23 1.90
CA GLY A 173 -7.15 5.48 2.98
C GLY A 173 -7.03 4.50 4.15
N PHE A 174 -6.87 3.25 3.82
CA PHE A 174 -6.75 2.11 4.74
C PHE A 174 -6.35 0.85 3.95
N ASN A 175 -5.93 -0.19 4.66
CA ASN A 175 -5.56 -1.48 4.08
C ASN A 175 -6.81 -2.38 3.82
N GLU A 176 -6.83 -3.58 4.30
CA GLU A 176 -7.82 -4.65 4.07
C GLU A 176 -8.96 -4.63 5.09
N ILE A 177 -9.76 -3.57 5.13
CA ILE A 177 -10.86 -3.47 6.08
C ILE A 177 -11.99 -4.43 5.70
N ARG A 178 -12.37 -5.28 6.65
CA ARG A 178 -13.43 -6.29 6.51
C ARG A 178 -14.22 -6.47 7.79
N LYS A 179 -15.26 -7.30 7.73
CA LYS A 179 -16.11 -7.59 8.89
C LYS A 179 -15.27 -8.08 10.09
N ALA A 180 -15.50 -7.50 11.25
CA ALA A 180 -14.82 -7.92 12.47
C ALA A 180 -15.20 -9.35 12.86
N LYS A 181 -14.19 -10.16 13.23
CA LYS A 181 -14.43 -11.54 13.71
C LYS A 181 -15.19 -11.57 15.05
N SER A 182 -14.93 -10.57 15.90
CA SER A 182 -15.49 -10.46 17.25
C SER A 182 -16.99 -10.13 17.31
N HIS A 183 -17.61 -9.81 16.15
CA HIS A 183 -19.00 -9.38 16.09
C HIS A 183 -19.73 -10.05 14.92
N PRO A 184 -21.06 -10.24 15.04
CA PRO A 184 -21.86 -10.83 13.95
C PRO A 184 -21.94 -9.95 12.70
N GLY A 185 -21.49 -8.71 12.77
CA GLY A 185 -21.56 -7.73 11.70
C GLY A 185 -22.95 -7.10 11.56
N PRO A 186 -23.07 -6.04 10.73
CA PRO A 186 -24.29 -5.26 10.62
C PRO A 186 -25.50 -6.02 10.04
N ASP A 187 -25.29 -7.17 9.43
CA ASP A 187 -26.35 -8.03 8.86
C ASP A 187 -26.68 -9.26 9.71
N GLY A 188 -26.13 -9.35 10.93
CA GLY A 188 -26.25 -10.52 11.79
C GLY A 188 -25.47 -11.74 11.30
N GLY A 189 -24.46 -11.56 10.45
CA GLY A 189 -23.58 -12.63 9.98
C GLY A 189 -22.86 -13.33 11.14
N GLU A 190 -22.38 -14.56 10.88
CA GLU A 190 -21.79 -15.39 11.94
C GLU A 190 -20.53 -14.75 12.56
N GLU A 191 -20.54 -14.70 13.91
CA GLU A 191 -19.34 -14.34 14.68
C GLU A 191 -18.21 -15.36 14.43
N GLY A 192 -16.96 -14.88 14.48
CA GLY A 192 -15.78 -15.74 14.29
C GLY A 192 -15.44 -16.08 12.85
N LYS A 193 -16.26 -15.70 11.86
CA LYS A 193 -15.98 -15.94 10.44
C LYS A 193 -15.49 -14.72 9.73
N ASP A 194 -14.43 -14.89 8.95
CA ASP A 194 -13.96 -13.92 7.96
C ASP A 194 -14.89 -13.89 6.75
N ASP A 195 -15.07 -12.70 6.19
CA ASP A 195 -15.73 -12.49 4.91
C ASP A 195 -14.78 -11.74 3.96
N TRP A 196 -14.30 -12.44 2.98
CA TRP A 196 -13.48 -11.87 1.89
C TRP A 196 -14.30 -11.53 0.67
N GLY A 197 -15.59 -11.92 0.64
CA GLY A 197 -16.46 -11.75 -0.53
C GLY A 197 -17.12 -10.38 -0.64
N GLY A 198 -17.24 -9.66 0.48
CA GLY A 198 -17.82 -8.33 0.53
C GLY A 198 -19.31 -8.31 0.29
N LYS A 199 -20.11 -8.58 1.32
CA LYS A 199 -21.57 -8.36 1.25
C LYS A 199 -21.88 -6.88 0.98
N PRO A 200 -22.98 -6.55 0.29
CA PRO A 200 -23.30 -5.15 -0.07
C PRO A 200 -23.32 -4.18 1.13
N LEU A 201 -23.75 -4.68 2.31
CA LEU A 201 -23.79 -3.86 3.53
C LEU A 201 -22.38 -3.50 4.00
N TYR A 202 -21.46 -4.45 3.96
CA TYR A 202 -20.06 -4.24 4.37
C TYR A 202 -19.35 -3.29 3.39
N CYS A 203 -19.57 -3.47 2.09
CA CYS A 203 -19.04 -2.56 1.08
C CYS A 203 -19.54 -1.12 1.27
N ARG A 204 -20.80 -0.92 1.67
CA ARG A 204 -21.31 0.43 1.97
C ARG A 204 -20.56 1.09 3.14
N THR A 205 -20.24 0.32 4.20
CA THR A 205 -19.46 0.84 5.32
C THR A 205 -18.05 1.25 4.86
N VAL A 206 -17.39 0.42 4.04
CA VAL A 206 -16.08 0.76 3.47
C VAL A 206 -16.16 2.01 2.58
N ASN A 207 -17.18 2.13 1.73
CA ASN A 207 -17.38 3.34 0.92
C ASN A 207 -17.61 4.59 1.78
N ARG A 208 -18.29 4.47 2.93
CA ARG A 208 -18.43 5.55 3.91
C ARG A 208 -17.08 5.96 4.48
N TYR A 209 -16.24 5.02 4.88
CA TYR A 209 -14.87 5.29 5.35
C TYR A 209 -14.03 5.94 4.25
N ALA A 210 -14.11 5.45 3.04
CA ALA A 210 -13.45 6.02 1.87
C ALA A 210 -13.86 7.48 1.62
N LYS A 211 -15.15 7.78 1.73
CA LYS A 211 -15.66 9.16 1.61
C LYS A 211 -15.14 10.07 2.72
N THR A 212 -15.11 9.59 3.95
CA THR A 212 -14.56 10.33 5.10
C THR A 212 -13.07 10.61 4.93
N PHE A 213 -12.29 9.61 4.54
CA PHE A 213 -10.88 9.78 4.20
C PHE A 213 -10.68 10.85 3.13
N TYR A 214 -11.37 10.71 2.01
CA TYR A 214 -11.30 11.64 0.88
C TYR A 214 -11.61 13.08 1.32
N ASP A 215 -12.76 13.31 1.95
CA ASP A 215 -13.20 14.64 2.37
C ASP A 215 -12.22 15.26 3.38
N THR A 216 -11.76 14.47 4.34
CA THR A 216 -10.82 14.92 5.37
C THR A 216 -9.50 15.35 4.75
N VAL A 217 -8.92 14.55 3.87
CA VAL A 217 -7.66 14.90 3.22
C VAL A 217 -7.82 16.16 2.37
N ARG A 218 -8.86 16.25 1.54
CA ARG A 218 -9.13 17.41 0.67
C ARG A 218 -9.33 18.68 1.49
N ALA A 219 -10.01 18.61 2.64
CA ALA A 219 -10.28 19.75 3.52
C ALA A 219 -9.01 20.35 4.15
N THR A 220 -7.92 19.60 4.30
CA THR A 220 -6.65 20.12 4.81
C THR A 220 -5.98 21.12 3.86
N GLY A 221 -6.38 21.14 2.58
CA GLY A 221 -5.93 22.12 1.59
C GLY A 221 -4.45 21.98 1.19
N GLY A 222 -3.88 23.05 0.63
CA GLY A 222 -2.52 22.97 0.08
C GLY A 222 -2.39 21.92 -1.02
N ASN A 223 -1.31 21.17 -1.03
CA ASN A 223 -1.10 20.08 -2.00
C ASN A 223 -2.11 18.93 -1.84
N ASN A 224 -2.71 18.78 -0.66
CA ASN A 224 -3.72 17.75 -0.41
C ASN A 224 -5.03 17.99 -1.18
N ALA A 225 -5.30 19.21 -1.61
CA ALA A 225 -6.45 19.50 -2.48
C ALA A 225 -6.41 18.74 -3.82
N LYS A 226 -5.22 18.33 -4.26
CA LYS A 226 -4.99 17.59 -5.52
C LYS A 226 -4.11 16.35 -5.35
N ARG A 227 -3.77 15.97 -4.10
CA ARG A 227 -2.95 14.78 -3.85
C ARG A 227 -3.59 13.53 -4.45
N TYR A 228 -2.78 12.66 -5.02
CA TYR A 228 -3.26 11.35 -5.44
C TYR A 228 -3.69 10.55 -4.21
N LEU A 229 -4.88 9.99 -4.28
CA LEU A 229 -5.46 9.15 -3.23
C LEU A 229 -5.72 7.76 -3.78
N VAL A 230 -5.46 6.77 -2.96
CA VAL A 230 -5.71 5.36 -3.23
C VAL A 230 -6.79 4.88 -2.27
N ILE A 231 -7.81 4.23 -2.81
CA ILE A 231 -8.98 3.78 -2.06
C ILE A 231 -9.21 2.30 -2.35
N PRO A 232 -8.98 1.44 -1.36
CA PRO A 232 -9.22 0.01 -1.51
C PRO A 232 -10.70 -0.32 -1.72
N THR A 233 -10.95 -1.45 -2.36
CA THR A 233 -12.24 -2.13 -2.25
C THR A 233 -12.42 -2.71 -0.85
N TYR A 234 -13.58 -3.29 -0.54
CA TYR A 234 -13.73 -4.11 0.66
C TYR A 234 -12.64 -5.18 0.71
N ALA A 235 -11.92 -5.25 1.84
CA ALA A 235 -10.76 -6.13 2.04
C ALA A 235 -9.67 -6.01 0.96
N ALA A 236 -9.58 -4.89 0.25
CA ALA A 236 -8.74 -4.69 -0.93
C ALA A 236 -8.85 -5.84 -1.97
N THR A 237 -9.94 -6.62 -1.93
CA THR A 237 -10.10 -7.82 -2.76
C THR A 237 -10.48 -7.50 -4.21
N GLY A 238 -9.98 -8.31 -5.16
CA GLY A 238 -10.38 -8.28 -6.56
C GLY A 238 -11.67 -9.05 -6.87
N VAL A 239 -12.42 -9.51 -5.88
CA VAL A 239 -13.70 -10.21 -6.07
C VAL A 239 -14.70 -9.29 -6.76
N GLU A 240 -15.39 -9.80 -7.79
CA GLU A 240 -16.25 -8.99 -8.67
C GLU A 240 -17.33 -8.22 -7.90
N SER A 241 -17.98 -8.85 -6.92
CA SER A 241 -19.01 -8.20 -6.10
C SER A 241 -18.48 -7.00 -5.33
N SER A 242 -17.30 -7.10 -4.72
CA SER A 242 -16.64 -6.01 -4.00
C SER A 242 -16.21 -4.90 -4.95
N CYS A 243 -15.66 -5.27 -6.12
CA CYS A 243 -15.28 -4.31 -7.15
C CYS A 243 -16.47 -3.53 -7.71
N LEU A 244 -17.60 -4.20 -7.97
CA LEU A 244 -18.84 -3.57 -8.46
C LEU A 244 -19.52 -2.69 -7.40
N ALA A 245 -19.32 -3.00 -6.11
CA ALA A 245 -19.86 -2.23 -5.00
C ALA A 245 -18.98 -1.02 -4.61
N TRP A 246 -17.77 -0.91 -5.13
CA TRP A 246 -16.88 0.23 -4.87
C TRP A 246 -17.45 1.52 -5.46
N GLU A 247 -17.44 2.58 -4.67
CA GLU A 247 -17.94 3.89 -5.05
C GLU A 247 -16.81 4.91 -5.09
N HIS A 248 -16.71 5.64 -6.20
CA HIS A 248 -15.78 6.75 -6.30
C HIS A 248 -16.26 7.92 -5.41
N PRO A 249 -15.46 8.39 -4.42
CA PRO A 249 -15.94 9.39 -3.44
C PRO A 249 -16.31 10.75 -4.06
N ASN A 250 -15.74 11.07 -5.21
CA ASN A 250 -16.07 12.23 -6.03
C ASN A 250 -15.73 11.98 -7.51
N PRO A 251 -16.66 11.56 -8.35
CA PRO A 251 -16.40 11.22 -9.76
C PRO A 251 -15.79 12.35 -10.61
N SER A 252 -15.83 13.60 -10.15
CA SER A 252 -15.21 14.74 -10.83
C SER A 252 -13.71 14.90 -10.51
N ASP A 253 -13.19 14.17 -9.51
CA ASP A 253 -11.79 14.22 -9.13
C ASP A 253 -10.99 13.11 -9.80
N ASN A 254 -10.18 13.46 -10.77
CA ASN A 254 -9.34 12.53 -11.52
C ASN A 254 -8.01 12.19 -10.84
N HIS A 255 -7.85 12.47 -9.53
CA HIS A 255 -6.68 12.13 -8.72
C HIS A 255 -6.93 10.95 -7.77
N VAL A 256 -7.97 10.16 -8.01
CA VAL A 256 -8.30 8.97 -7.22
C VAL A 256 -7.97 7.71 -8.01
N MET A 257 -7.43 6.72 -7.31
CA MET A 257 -7.09 5.38 -7.78
C MET A 257 -7.80 4.35 -6.91
N VAL A 258 -8.09 3.18 -7.46
CA VAL A 258 -8.54 2.04 -6.65
C VAL A 258 -7.35 1.14 -6.32
N ASP A 259 -7.33 0.61 -5.09
CA ASP A 259 -6.38 -0.43 -4.69
C ASP A 259 -7.04 -1.80 -4.71
N LEU A 260 -6.26 -2.78 -5.22
CA LEU A 260 -6.59 -4.20 -5.20
C LEU A 260 -5.36 -5.00 -4.79
N HIS A 261 -5.52 -5.93 -3.86
CA HIS A 261 -4.52 -6.92 -3.55
C HIS A 261 -4.73 -8.15 -4.44
N ILE A 262 -3.79 -8.41 -5.34
CA ILE A 262 -3.98 -9.41 -6.41
C ILE A 262 -3.03 -10.59 -6.20
N TYR A 263 -3.35 -11.43 -5.23
CA TYR A 263 -2.63 -12.68 -4.96
C TYR A 263 -3.19 -13.82 -5.83
N GLU A 264 -3.01 -13.69 -7.16
CA GLU A 264 -3.61 -14.63 -8.11
C GLU A 264 -2.58 -15.44 -8.92
N PRO A 265 -2.84 -16.73 -9.15
CA PRO A 265 -3.96 -17.53 -8.59
C PRO A 265 -3.79 -17.77 -7.09
N GLY A 266 -4.88 -17.59 -6.30
CA GLY A 266 -4.84 -17.72 -4.85
C GLY A 266 -4.29 -19.07 -4.36
N TRP A 267 -4.60 -20.17 -5.05
CA TRP A 267 -4.10 -21.50 -4.71
C TRP A 267 -2.58 -21.67 -4.89
N PHE A 268 -1.92 -20.78 -5.62
CA PHE A 268 -0.47 -20.75 -5.75
C PHE A 268 0.14 -19.67 -4.84
N CYS A 269 -0.48 -18.50 -4.74
CA CYS A 269 0.08 -17.37 -4.06
C CYS A 269 -0.09 -17.44 -2.53
N LEU A 270 -1.25 -17.93 -2.02
CA LEU A 270 -1.62 -17.81 -0.60
C LEU A 270 -1.96 -19.14 0.09
N TRP A 271 -2.99 -19.84 -0.34
CA TRP A 271 -3.60 -20.91 0.48
C TRP A 271 -3.75 -22.27 -0.19
N GLY A 272 -3.23 -22.45 -1.38
CA GLY A 272 -3.36 -23.71 -2.09
C GLY A 272 -2.25 -24.71 -1.77
N ASP A 273 -2.49 -25.96 -2.05
CA ASP A 273 -1.47 -27.02 -1.99
C ASP A 273 -0.56 -27.06 -3.22
N SER A 274 -0.82 -26.19 -4.21
CA SER A 274 -0.06 -26.15 -5.44
C SER A 274 1.20 -25.32 -5.29
N SER A 275 2.33 -25.96 -5.44
CA SER A 275 3.64 -25.33 -5.57
C SER A 275 4.16 -25.26 -7.00
N GLU A 276 3.36 -25.76 -7.98
CA GLU A 276 3.74 -25.91 -9.37
C GLU A 276 3.10 -24.83 -10.26
N TYR A 277 3.89 -24.20 -11.12
CA TYR A 277 3.40 -23.29 -12.15
C TYR A 277 2.88 -24.02 -13.38
N LYS A 278 1.57 -23.95 -13.61
CA LYS A 278 0.90 -24.50 -14.79
C LYS A 278 0.57 -23.38 -15.78
N ARG A 279 1.38 -23.24 -16.80
CA ARG A 279 1.38 -22.08 -17.70
C ARG A 279 -0.01 -21.71 -18.24
N GLU A 280 -0.73 -22.64 -18.83
CA GLU A 280 -2.03 -22.35 -19.49
C GLU A 280 -3.09 -21.95 -18.47
N GLU A 281 -3.16 -22.63 -17.33
CA GLU A 281 -4.08 -22.36 -16.25
C GLU A 281 -3.84 -20.96 -15.65
N PHE A 282 -2.56 -20.62 -15.37
CA PHE A 282 -2.17 -19.30 -14.84
C PHE A 282 -2.43 -18.19 -15.84
N GLN A 283 -2.14 -18.42 -17.15
CA GLN A 283 -2.41 -17.42 -18.18
C GLN A 283 -3.90 -17.12 -18.29
N LYS A 284 -4.73 -18.15 -18.28
CA LYS A 284 -6.19 -18.01 -18.32
C LYS A 284 -6.68 -17.26 -17.09
N ARG A 285 -6.27 -17.68 -15.88
CA ARG A 285 -6.73 -17.06 -14.63
C ARG A 285 -6.35 -15.58 -14.55
N LEU A 286 -5.10 -15.21 -14.81
CA LEU A 286 -4.67 -13.83 -14.79
C LEU A 286 -5.36 -12.98 -15.86
N ALA A 287 -5.59 -13.52 -17.05
CA ALA A 287 -6.34 -12.81 -18.09
C ALA A 287 -7.77 -12.51 -17.64
N GLU A 288 -8.48 -13.49 -17.07
CA GLU A 288 -9.85 -13.33 -16.56
C GLU A 288 -9.92 -12.24 -15.48
N VAL A 289 -9.01 -12.28 -14.51
CA VAL A 289 -8.95 -11.32 -13.39
C VAL A 289 -8.69 -9.90 -13.89
N PHE A 290 -7.68 -9.72 -14.72
CA PHE A 290 -7.32 -8.37 -15.19
C PHE A 290 -8.35 -7.81 -16.20
N GLU A 291 -8.98 -8.63 -17.04
CA GLU A 291 -10.08 -8.17 -17.91
C GLU A 291 -11.32 -7.77 -17.10
N GLN A 292 -11.65 -8.49 -16.02
CA GLN A 292 -12.70 -8.11 -15.09
C GLN A 292 -12.40 -6.73 -14.48
N HIS A 293 -11.22 -6.54 -13.92
CA HIS A 293 -10.83 -5.27 -13.28
C HIS A 293 -10.78 -4.13 -14.29
N LYS A 294 -10.29 -4.38 -15.51
CA LYS A 294 -10.29 -3.38 -16.58
C LYS A 294 -11.71 -2.89 -16.88
N ARG A 295 -12.64 -3.81 -17.08
CA ARG A 295 -14.06 -3.48 -17.37
C ARG A 295 -14.70 -2.68 -16.25
N ILE A 296 -14.39 -3.01 -14.99
CA ILE A 296 -15.02 -2.37 -13.83
C ILE A 296 -14.44 -0.97 -13.56
N PHE A 297 -13.13 -0.79 -13.71
CA PHE A 297 -12.43 0.41 -13.29
C PHE A 297 -11.75 1.16 -14.44
N ILE A 298 -10.83 0.53 -15.17
CA ILE A 298 -9.97 1.22 -16.14
C ILE A 298 -10.79 1.80 -17.29
N ASP A 299 -11.75 1.06 -17.82
CA ASP A 299 -12.64 1.52 -18.91
C ASP A 299 -13.57 2.65 -18.47
N LYS A 300 -13.72 2.86 -17.16
CA LYS A 300 -14.45 3.99 -16.57
C LYS A 300 -13.53 5.15 -16.14
N GLY A 301 -12.24 5.08 -16.47
CA GLY A 301 -11.28 6.13 -16.17
C GLY A 301 -10.67 6.08 -14.77
N VAL A 302 -10.95 5.05 -13.97
CA VAL A 302 -10.36 4.85 -12.66
C VAL A 302 -9.14 3.94 -12.79
N PRO A 303 -7.92 4.42 -12.55
CA PRO A 303 -6.73 3.58 -12.61
C PRO A 303 -6.63 2.67 -11.39
N ILE A 304 -6.05 1.50 -11.60
CA ILE A 304 -5.84 0.48 -10.57
C ILE A 304 -4.38 0.53 -10.11
N VAL A 305 -4.18 0.42 -8.81
CA VAL A 305 -2.91 0.05 -8.17
C VAL A 305 -3.09 -1.37 -7.63
N CYS A 306 -2.14 -2.24 -7.88
CA CYS A 306 -2.04 -3.51 -7.16
C CYS A 306 -1.15 -3.29 -5.94
N GLY A 307 -1.75 -2.93 -4.80
CA GLY A 307 -1.05 -2.55 -3.56
C GLY A 307 -0.27 -3.70 -2.95
N GLU A 308 -0.75 -4.94 -3.15
CA GLU A 308 -0.02 -6.12 -2.71
C GLU A 308 -0.11 -7.26 -3.72
N VAL A 309 1.04 -7.88 -3.94
CA VAL A 309 1.19 -9.09 -4.75
C VAL A 309 2.47 -9.82 -4.35
N ASN A 310 2.39 -11.11 -4.16
CA ASN A 310 3.53 -12.03 -4.10
C ASN A 310 3.02 -13.48 -4.19
N ALA A 311 3.93 -14.43 -4.24
CA ALA A 311 3.61 -15.85 -4.09
C ALA A 311 4.48 -16.44 -2.97
N GLU A 312 3.83 -17.22 -2.11
CA GLU A 312 4.50 -17.86 -0.99
C GLU A 312 5.53 -18.90 -1.46
N ARG A 313 6.69 -18.88 -0.84
CA ARG A 313 7.69 -19.91 -1.02
C ARG A 313 7.22 -21.20 -0.35
N ARG A 314 7.13 -22.26 -1.14
CA ARG A 314 6.66 -23.58 -0.71
C ARG A 314 7.60 -24.65 -1.20
N TYR A 315 7.31 -25.88 -0.82
CA TYR A 315 8.15 -27.04 -1.12
C TYR A 315 7.29 -28.12 -1.80
N HIS A 316 7.75 -28.62 -2.95
CA HIS A 316 7.04 -29.66 -3.71
C HIS A 316 6.89 -30.93 -2.88
N GLY A 317 5.63 -31.33 -2.64
CA GLY A 317 5.31 -32.49 -1.79
C GLY A 317 5.76 -32.36 -0.34
N GLY A 318 5.99 -31.13 0.14
CA GLY A 318 6.50 -30.88 1.51
C GLY A 318 8.00 -31.13 1.69
N ASP A 319 8.71 -31.48 0.62
CA ASP A 319 10.15 -31.78 0.64
C ASP A 319 10.97 -30.48 0.61
N LYS A 320 11.58 -30.12 1.73
CA LYS A 320 12.38 -28.88 1.89
C LYS A 320 13.59 -28.78 0.93
N SER A 321 14.01 -29.87 0.30
CA SER A 321 15.06 -29.85 -0.72
C SER A 321 14.53 -29.45 -2.11
N LYS A 322 13.22 -29.28 -2.27
CA LYS A 322 12.56 -28.96 -3.52
C LYS A 322 11.68 -27.69 -3.43
N PRO A 323 12.29 -26.52 -3.23
CA PRO A 323 11.55 -25.26 -3.18
C PRO A 323 10.91 -24.95 -4.57
N ASN A 324 9.79 -24.24 -4.54
CA ASN A 324 9.08 -23.81 -5.76
C ASN A 324 9.65 -22.53 -6.38
N ASP A 325 10.89 -22.16 -6.09
CA ASP A 325 11.47 -20.86 -6.48
C ASP A 325 11.44 -20.65 -8.00
N ALA A 326 11.76 -21.70 -8.80
CA ALA A 326 11.67 -21.63 -10.25
C ALA A 326 10.24 -21.44 -10.78
N ASP A 327 9.23 -21.91 -10.06
CA ASP A 327 7.83 -21.73 -10.42
C ASP A 327 7.32 -20.34 -10.00
N ARG A 328 7.79 -19.80 -8.87
CA ARG A 328 7.57 -18.42 -8.46
C ARG A 328 8.17 -17.43 -9.48
N GLU A 329 9.37 -17.73 -10.00
CA GLU A 329 10.01 -16.92 -11.05
C GLU A 329 9.16 -16.88 -12.34
N LYS A 330 8.67 -18.02 -12.82
CA LYS A 330 7.79 -18.10 -14.00
C LYS A 330 6.50 -17.31 -13.77
N TRP A 331 5.89 -17.47 -12.61
CA TRP A 331 4.69 -16.72 -12.20
C TRP A 331 4.96 -15.22 -12.15
N ALA A 332 6.00 -14.78 -11.46
CA ALA A 332 6.36 -13.37 -11.33
C ALA A 332 6.58 -12.69 -12.69
N LYS A 333 7.27 -13.38 -13.60
CA LYS A 333 7.46 -12.90 -14.97
C LYS A 333 6.13 -12.74 -15.71
N HIS A 334 5.24 -13.71 -15.58
CA HIS A 334 3.93 -13.64 -16.24
C HIS A 334 3.06 -12.56 -15.62
N PHE A 335 2.98 -12.50 -14.29
CA PHE A 335 2.20 -11.48 -13.59
C PHE A 335 2.66 -10.06 -13.97
N GLY A 336 3.97 -9.80 -13.91
CA GLY A 336 4.53 -8.50 -14.30
C GLY A 336 4.23 -8.12 -15.77
N TYR A 337 4.20 -9.10 -16.67
CA TYR A 337 3.79 -8.88 -18.06
C TYR A 337 2.31 -8.47 -18.17
N VAL A 338 1.42 -9.23 -17.52
CA VAL A 338 -0.04 -8.98 -17.61
C VAL A 338 -0.38 -7.64 -16.95
N ALA A 339 0.06 -7.40 -15.72
CA ALA A 339 -0.22 -6.17 -15.00
C ALA A 339 0.24 -4.92 -15.79
N ARG A 340 1.45 -4.96 -16.38
CA ARG A 340 1.95 -3.87 -17.21
C ARG A 340 1.12 -3.66 -18.47
N ARG A 341 0.62 -4.72 -19.11
CA ARG A 341 -0.28 -4.65 -20.28
C ARG A 341 -1.57 -3.93 -19.96
N PHE A 342 -2.10 -4.10 -18.75
CA PHE A 342 -3.31 -3.43 -18.27
C PHE A 342 -3.04 -2.05 -17.64
N GLY A 343 -1.78 -1.63 -17.54
CA GLY A 343 -1.41 -0.33 -16.93
C GLY A 343 -1.59 -0.28 -15.42
N CYS A 344 -1.57 -1.44 -14.77
CA CYS A 344 -1.70 -1.62 -13.32
C CYS A 344 -0.29 -1.74 -12.71
N PRO A 345 0.24 -0.71 -12.01
CA PRO A 345 1.48 -0.85 -11.27
C PRO A 345 1.30 -1.79 -10.09
N CYS A 346 2.31 -2.63 -9.83
CA CYS A 346 2.29 -3.62 -8.78
C CYS A 346 3.28 -3.28 -7.68
N PHE A 347 2.88 -3.50 -6.42
CA PHE A 347 3.71 -3.38 -5.24
C PHE A 347 3.89 -4.77 -4.62
N ILE A 348 5.10 -5.30 -4.73
CA ILE A 348 5.42 -6.65 -4.24
C ILE A 348 5.37 -6.62 -2.71
N TRP A 349 4.60 -7.52 -2.09
CA TRP A 349 4.61 -7.70 -0.64
C TRP A 349 5.94 -8.30 -0.21
N GLU A 350 6.70 -7.57 0.61
CA GLU A 350 8.02 -7.97 1.09
C GLU A 350 8.10 -7.81 2.62
N PRO A 351 7.87 -8.88 3.37
CA PRO A 351 7.85 -8.86 4.83
C PRO A 351 9.24 -9.03 5.48
N GLY A 352 10.29 -9.22 4.71
CA GLY A 352 11.62 -9.61 5.19
C GLY A 352 11.79 -11.12 5.33
N GLY A 353 13.05 -11.56 5.42
CA GLY A 353 13.41 -12.97 5.62
C GLY A 353 13.66 -13.75 4.32
N TYR A 354 13.64 -15.08 4.45
CA TYR A 354 13.96 -16.02 3.39
C TYR A 354 12.78 -16.95 3.06
N GLU A 355 11.94 -17.26 4.04
CA GLU A 355 10.78 -18.14 3.92
C GLU A 355 9.50 -17.35 3.62
N GLY A 356 8.45 -18.07 3.28
CA GLY A 356 7.16 -17.49 2.96
C GLY A 356 7.25 -16.53 1.76
N MET A 357 6.93 -15.26 1.98
CA MET A 357 7.01 -14.21 0.96
C MET A 357 8.28 -13.35 1.06
N GLY A 358 9.18 -13.64 2.00
CA GLY A 358 10.42 -12.88 2.19
C GLY A 358 11.31 -12.94 0.96
N LEU A 359 11.88 -11.79 0.59
CA LEU A 359 12.78 -11.65 -0.55
C LEU A 359 14.12 -11.04 -0.17
N ILE A 360 14.22 -10.52 1.07
CA ILE A 360 15.38 -9.77 1.55
C ILE A 360 15.73 -10.21 2.96
N ASP A 361 17.00 -10.54 3.18
CA ASP A 361 17.56 -10.55 4.52
C ASP A 361 17.76 -9.10 4.99
N ARG A 362 16.82 -8.63 5.84
CA ARG A 362 16.85 -7.26 6.38
C ARG A 362 18.00 -7.07 7.38
N ALA A 363 18.61 -8.14 7.91
CA ALA A 363 19.75 -8.04 8.82
C ALA A 363 21.05 -7.70 8.09
N THR A 364 21.27 -8.28 6.92
CA THR A 364 22.45 -8.02 6.06
C THR A 364 22.17 -6.96 4.99
N VAL A 365 20.89 -6.66 4.73
CA VAL A 365 20.42 -5.79 3.64
C VAL A 365 20.84 -6.37 2.28
N GLU A 366 20.53 -7.64 2.09
CA GLU A 366 20.85 -8.39 0.86
C GLU A 366 19.61 -9.10 0.33
N TRP A 367 19.52 -9.28 -1.00
CA TRP A 367 18.45 -10.05 -1.61
C TRP A 367 18.61 -11.55 -1.29
N SER A 368 17.59 -12.14 -0.67
CA SER A 368 17.48 -13.60 -0.51
C SER A 368 16.98 -14.27 -1.78
N HIS A 369 16.06 -13.60 -2.50
CA HIS A 369 15.42 -14.09 -3.72
C HIS A 369 15.39 -13.00 -4.81
N PRO A 370 16.58 -12.57 -5.33
CA PRO A 370 16.67 -11.52 -6.35
C PRO A 370 15.99 -11.89 -7.67
N GLU A 371 15.91 -13.20 -7.99
CA GLU A 371 15.32 -13.75 -9.21
C GLU A 371 13.83 -13.39 -9.35
N ILE A 372 13.10 -13.27 -8.26
CA ILE A 372 11.67 -12.92 -8.29
C ILE A 372 11.48 -11.48 -8.77
N ILE A 373 12.28 -10.53 -8.26
CA ILE A 373 12.22 -9.13 -8.70
C ILE A 373 12.69 -9.01 -10.15
N ASP A 374 13.75 -9.73 -10.52
CA ASP A 374 14.27 -9.73 -11.89
C ASP A 374 13.22 -10.28 -12.86
N ALA A 375 12.48 -11.32 -12.47
CA ALA A 375 11.39 -11.89 -13.26
C ALA A 375 10.22 -10.91 -13.48
N PHE A 376 9.77 -10.20 -12.44
CA PHE A 376 8.77 -9.13 -12.58
C PHE A 376 9.25 -8.08 -13.60
N ASN A 377 10.50 -7.63 -13.49
CA ASN A 377 11.07 -6.67 -14.42
C ASN A 377 11.18 -7.18 -15.85
N VAL A 378 11.55 -8.46 -16.04
CA VAL A 378 11.59 -9.09 -17.38
C VAL A 378 10.20 -9.12 -18.00
N GLY A 379 9.18 -9.50 -17.23
CA GLY A 379 7.79 -9.53 -17.68
C GLY A 379 7.31 -8.13 -18.09
N ARG A 380 7.49 -7.14 -17.22
CA ARG A 380 7.11 -5.74 -17.47
C ARG A 380 7.76 -5.19 -18.73
N LYS A 381 9.09 -5.31 -18.87
CA LYS A 381 9.83 -4.85 -20.05
C LYS A 381 9.39 -5.55 -21.34
N ALA A 382 8.99 -6.82 -21.26
CA ALA A 382 8.45 -7.54 -22.42
C ALA A 382 7.07 -7.00 -22.85
N ALA A 383 6.26 -6.52 -21.90
CA ALA A 383 4.99 -5.87 -22.21
C ALA A 383 5.18 -4.51 -22.90
N ASP A 384 6.16 -3.71 -22.46
CA ASP A 384 6.47 -2.39 -23.07
C ASP A 384 6.91 -2.52 -24.54
N LYS A 385 7.62 -3.58 -24.91
CA LYS A 385 8.04 -3.83 -26.30
C LYS A 385 6.90 -4.21 -27.26
N LYS A 386 5.72 -4.55 -26.73
CA LYS A 386 4.54 -4.95 -27.53
C LYS A 386 3.44 -3.89 -27.54
N ARG A 387 3.69 -2.73 -26.92
CA ARG A 387 2.87 -1.52 -27.02
C ARG A 387 3.31 -0.68 -28.21
#